data_eda8b049b9525a9e22f31d8cb55dc306
#
_entry.id   eda8b049b9525a9e22f31d8cb55dc306
#
_cell.length_a   1.000
_cell.length_b   1.000
_cell.length_c   1.000
_cell.angle_alpha   90.00
_cell.angle_beta   90.00
_cell.angle_gamma   90.00
#
_symmetry.space_group_name_H-M   'P 1'
#
loop_
_entity.id
_entity.type
_entity.pdbx_description
1 polymer ?
#
loop_
_entity_poly.entity_id
_entity_poly.type
_entity_poly.pdbx_seq_one_letter_code
_entity_poly.pdbx_strand_id
1 'polypeptide(L)'
;MGEEKESRDYYCDVIVDEANKMNQMVKQLLTLSSLESGNDKPVMDRFNLTELIKGVVNASKILIEQNQIQVEFDDQTPVYVWADEFKIEQVVTNYLSNAIHHIDGEKKIIIRMIPENGLVRVSVFNTGTPIPEEAIPNLWTKFYKVDKARTRAYGGTGIGLSIVKAIMDAHNQQYGVKNWEN
;
A
#
# COMPACT_ATOMS: atom_id res chain seq x y z
N MET A 1 20.23 15.26 35.78
CA MET A 1 20.74 15.89 34.53
C MET A 1 20.80 14.94 33.35
N GLY A 2 21.27 13.68 33.48
CA GLY A 2 21.23 12.71 32.37
C GLY A 2 19.83 12.24 32.02
N GLU A 3 19.05 11.77 32.97
CA GLU A 3 17.69 11.27 32.81
C GLU A 3 16.69 12.29 32.23
N GLU A 4 16.80 13.57 32.61
CA GLU A 4 15.95 14.64 32.08
C GLU A 4 16.28 14.94 30.61
N LYS A 5 17.52 14.80 30.19
CA LYS A 5 17.94 14.97 28.80
C LYS A 5 17.45 13.80 27.94
N GLU A 6 17.62 12.57 28.37
CA GLU A 6 17.12 11.37 27.68
C GLU A 6 15.60 11.40 27.53
N SER A 7 14.88 11.78 28.61
CA SER A 7 13.42 11.92 28.57
C SER A 7 12.99 13.00 27.56
N ARG A 8 13.65 14.16 27.53
CA ARG A 8 13.36 15.22 26.59
C ARG A 8 13.63 14.80 25.15
N ASP A 9 14.76 14.17 24.90
CA ASP A 9 15.14 13.72 23.54
C ASP A 9 14.13 12.66 23.05
N TYR A 10 13.71 11.72 23.90
CA TYR A 10 12.64 10.76 23.60
C TYR A 10 11.31 11.45 23.21
N TYR A 11 10.85 12.45 23.99
CA TYR A 11 9.62 13.17 23.65
C TYR A 11 9.77 13.99 22.37
N CYS A 12 10.94 14.56 22.10
CA CYS A 12 11.20 15.23 20.82
C CYS A 12 11.09 14.28 19.64
N ASP A 13 11.66 13.08 19.74
CA ASP A 13 11.58 12.06 18.69
C ASP A 13 10.12 11.64 18.44
N VAL A 14 9.35 11.41 19.51
CA VAL A 14 7.91 11.09 19.40
C VAL A 14 7.14 12.21 18.71
N ILE A 15 7.41 13.48 19.05
CA ILE A 15 6.75 14.63 18.41
C ILE A 15 7.10 14.71 16.93
N VAL A 16 8.35 14.51 16.56
CA VAL A 16 8.82 14.51 15.17
C VAL A 16 8.16 13.39 14.38
N ASP A 17 8.07 12.19 14.94
CA ASP A 17 7.42 11.04 14.30
C ASP A 17 5.93 11.31 14.06
N GLU A 18 5.22 11.84 15.06
CA GLU A 18 3.80 12.18 14.90
C GLU A 18 3.60 13.32 13.88
N ALA A 19 4.47 14.33 13.86
CA ALA A 19 4.44 15.39 12.86
C ALA A 19 4.66 14.86 11.44
N ASN A 20 5.57 13.90 11.26
CA ASN A 20 5.81 13.23 9.98
C ASN A 20 4.60 12.41 9.52
N LYS A 21 3.95 11.67 10.43
CA LYS A 21 2.70 10.95 10.14
C LYS A 21 1.58 11.89 9.72
N MET A 22 1.41 13.01 10.43
CA MET A 22 0.41 14.03 10.07
C MET A 22 0.70 14.63 8.68
N ASN A 23 1.95 14.97 8.37
CA ASN A 23 2.34 15.50 7.07
C ASN A 23 2.05 14.50 5.93
N GLN A 24 2.36 13.21 6.15
CA GLN A 24 2.02 12.14 5.21
C GLN A 24 0.50 12.03 5.01
N MET A 25 -0.28 12.10 6.09
CA MET A 25 -1.75 12.05 6.02
C MET A 25 -2.32 13.23 5.22
N VAL A 26 -1.82 14.45 5.45
CA VAL A 26 -2.23 15.64 4.69
C VAL A 26 -1.92 15.47 3.21
N LYS A 27 -0.73 15.02 2.84
CA LYS A 27 -0.36 14.74 1.45
C LYS A 27 -1.29 13.72 0.80
N GLN A 28 -1.60 12.62 1.49
CA GLN A 28 -2.53 11.60 1.00
C GLN A 28 -3.95 12.13 0.82
N LEU A 29 -4.43 12.99 1.73
CA LEU A 29 -5.74 13.63 1.60
C LEU A 29 -5.81 14.58 0.41
N LEU A 30 -4.76 15.37 0.18
CA LEU A 30 -4.68 16.26 -0.98
C LEU A 30 -4.68 15.48 -2.30
N THR A 31 -3.90 14.40 -2.37
CA THR A 31 -3.89 13.49 -3.53
C THR A 31 -5.29 12.90 -3.76
N LEU A 32 -5.93 12.38 -2.72
CA LEU A 32 -7.26 11.80 -2.82
C LEU A 32 -8.31 12.83 -3.26
N SER A 33 -8.27 14.03 -2.70
CA SER A 33 -9.16 15.14 -3.06
C SER A 33 -9.00 15.53 -4.55
N SER A 34 -7.77 15.58 -5.04
CA SER A 34 -7.47 15.86 -6.46
C SER A 34 -8.02 14.79 -7.39
N LEU A 35 -7.85 13.52 -7.03
CA LEU A 35 -8.39 12.37 -7.78
C LEU A 35 -9.92 12.39 -7.81
N GLU A 36 -10.57 12.59 -6.66
CA GLU A 36 -12.04 12.59 -6.55
C GLU A 36 -12.70 13.78 -7.26
N SER A 37 -12.04 14.93 -7.32
CA SER A 37 -12.55 16.11 -8.04
C SER A 37 -12.49 15.97 -9.56
N GLY A 38 -11.85 14.90 -10.08
CA GLY A 38 -11.66 14.68 -11.52
C GLY A 38 -10.68 15.65 -12.18
N ASN A 39 -9.99 16.49 -11.40
CA ASN A 39 -9.01 17.45 -11.90
C ASN A 39 -7.69 16.77 -12.29
N ASP A 40 -7.42 15.61 -11.69
CA ASP A 40 -6.18 14.84 -11.90
C ASP A 40 -6.47 13.61 -12.80
N LYS A 41 -6.64 13.87 -14.10
CA LYS A 41 -6.88 12.80 -15.08
C LYS A 41 -5.61 11.96 -15.27
N PRO A 42 -5.74 10.62 -15.43
CA PRO A 42 -4.60 9.76 -15.72
C PRO A 42 -3.87 10.15 -17.00
N VAL A 43 -2.55 10.26 -16.93
CA VAL A 43 -1.68 10.44 -18.09
C VAL A 43 -1.26 9.06 -18.58
N MET A 44 -1.98 8.56 -19.59
CA MET A 44 -1.81 7.20 -20.09
C MET A 44 -0.55 7.08 -20.94
N ASP A 45 0.33 6.13 -20.59
CA ASP A 45 1.53 5.80 -21.37
C ASP A 45 1.81 4.29 -21.30
N ARG A 46 2.71 3.82 -22.18
CA ARG A 46 3.16 2.43 -22.20
C ARG A 46 4.43 2.28 -21.35
N PHE A 47 4.36 1.48 -20.29
CA PHE A 47 5.50 1.21 -19.44
C PHE A 47 5.63 -0.28 -19.08
N ASN A 48 6.78 -0.64 -18.51
CA ASN A 48 7.06 -1.99 -18.04
C ASN A 48 6.59 -2.17 -16.58
N LEU A 49 5.47 -2.85 -16.41
CA LEU A 49 4.86 -3.11 -15.11
C LEU A 49 5.76 -3.99 -14.21
N THR A 50 6.51 -4.93 -14.79
CA THR A 50 7.45 -5.77 -14.05
C THR A 50 8.53 -4.93 -13.39
N GLU A 51 9.15 -4.01 -14.12
CA GLU A 51 10.18 -3.12 -13.58
C GLU A 51 9.61 -2.14 -12.54
N LEU A 52 8.40 -1.63 -12.76
CA LEU A 52 7.70 -0.80 -11.77
C LEU A 52 7.53 -1.55 -10.44
N ILE A 53 6.96 -2.77 -10.47
CA ILE A 53 6.74 -3.58 -9.27
C ILE A 53 8.06 -3.90 -8.59
N LYS A 54 9.10 -4.26 -9.35
CA LYS A 54 10.45 -4.49 -8.85
C LYS A 54 11.03 -3.26 -8.14
N GLY A 55 10.83 -2.07 -8.71
CA GLY A 55 11.19 -0.80 -8.09
C GLY A 55 10.53 -0.59 -6.73
N VAL A 56 9.22 -0.82 -6.64
CA VAL A 56 8.44 -0.69 -5.40
C VAL A 56 8.90 -1.71 -4.34
N VAL A 57 9.17 -2.97 -4.73
CA VAL A 57 9.70 -4.00 -3.82
C VAL A 57 11.09 -3.58 -3.30
N ASN A 58 11.96 -3.10 -4.18
CA ASN A 58 13.30 -2.63 -3.80
C ASN A 58 13.26 -1.41 -2.88
N ALA A 59 12.36 -0.46 -3.11
CA ALA A 59 12.15 0.68 -2.22
C ALA A 59 11.70 0.27 -0.81
N SER A 60 11.00 -0.87 -0.70
CA SER A 60 10.54 -1.44 0.58
C SER A 60 11.54 -2.40 1.23
N LYS A 61 12.71 -2.61 0.64
CA LYS A 61 13.68 -3.66 1.02
C LYS A 61 14.06 -3.62 2.50
N ILE A 62 14.33 -2.43 3.05
CA ILE A 62 14.71 -2.28 4.46
C ILE A 62 13.60 -2.80 5.38
N LEU A 63 12.33 -2.44 5.11
CA LEU A 63 11.20 -2.90 5.91
C LEU A 63 10.97 -4.41 5.77
N ILE A 64 11.15 -4.94 4.56
CA ILE A 64 11.04 -6.37 4.26
C ILE A 64 12.09 -7.14 5.06
N GLU A 65 13.34 -6.71 5.05
CA GLU A 65 14.45 -7.35 5.78
C GLU A 65 14.27 -7.24 7.31
N GLN A 66 13.92 -6.07 7.82
CA GLN A 66 13.69 -5.85 9.26
C GLN A 66 12.58 -6.74 9.81
N ASN A 67 11.53 -6.97 9.03
CA ASN A 67 10.41 -7.83 9.41
C ASN A 67 10.62 -9.30 9.03
N GLN A 68 11.77 -9.66 8.42
CA GLN A 68 12.09 -11.04 7.97
C GLN A 68 11.05 -11.60 7.01
N ILE A 69 10.56 -10.77 6.08
CA ILE A 69 9.51 -11.13 5.13
C ILE A 69 10.14 -11.82 3.91
N GLN A 70 9.55 -12.94 3.50
CA GLN A 70 9.87 -13.60 2.23
C GLN A 70 8.97 -13.04 1.13
N VAL A 71 9.56 -12.45 0.09
CA VAL A 71 8.81 -11.95 -1.06
C VAL A 71 9.05 -12.84 -2.27
N GLU A 72 7.97 -13.37 -2.84
CA GLU A 72 7.97 -14.10 -4.11
C GLU A 72 7.39 -13.21 -5.20
N PHE A 73 8.17 -12.93 -6.23
CA PHE A 73 7.78 -12.17 -7.41
C PHE A 73 8.56 -12.67 -8.63
N ASP A 74 7.86 -13.02 -9.72
CA ASP A 74 8.51 -13.32 -11.01
C ASP A 74 8.86 -12.02 -11.72
N ASP A 75 10.13 -11.63 -11.62
CA ASP A 75 10.68 -10.41 -12.23
C ASP A 75 11.43 -10.67 -13.55
N GLN A 76 11.39 -11.89 -14.06
CA GLN A 76 12.12 -12.29 -15.27
C GLN A 76 11.33 -11.98 -16.55
N THR A 77 10.00 -12.02 -16.48
CA THR A 77 9.14 -11.81 -17.65
C THR A 77 8.66 -10.35 -17.72
N PRO A 78 9.08 -9.55 -18.70
CA PRO A 78 8.62 -8.19 -18.86
C PRO A 78 7.15 -8.15 -19.30
N VAL A 79 6.31 -7.47 -18.54
CA VAL A 79 4.90 -7.24 -18.85
C VAL A 79 4.68 -5.75 -19.09
N TYR A 80 4.19 -5.40 -20.27
CA TYR A 80 3.90 -4.01 -20.63
C TYR A 80 2.42 -3.73 -20.54
N VAL A 81 2.06 -2.56 -19.98
CA VAL A 81 0.68 -2.10 -19.85
C VAL A 81 0.55 -0.66 -20.37
N TRP A 82 -0.68 -0.23 -20.62
CA TRP A 82 -1.05 1.13 -20.97
C TRP A 82 -1.85 1.74 -19.81
N ALA A 83 -1.23 2.60 -19.01
CA ALA A 83 -1.82 3.24 -17.85
C ALA A 83 -1.00 4.46 -17.44
N ASP A 84 -1.40 5.16 -16.37
CA ASP A 84 -0.59 6.20 -15.72
C ASP A 84 0.42 5.52 -14.77
N GLU A 85 1.69 5.48 -15.18
CA GLU A 85 2.77 4.80 -14.46
C GLU A 85 2.86 5.26 -13.00
N PHE A 86 2.80 6.58 -12.76
CA PHE A 86 2.90 7.17 -11.42
C PHE A 86 1.74 6.75 -10.51
N LYS A 87 0.52 6.72 -11.05
CA LYS A 87 -0.67 6.31 -10.31
C LYS A 87 -0.68 4.81 -10.05
N ILE A 88 -0.23 3.99 -11.00
CA ILE A 88 -0.10 2.54 -10.80
C ILE A 88 1.00 2.21 -9.79
N GLU A 89 2.13 2.93 -9.79
CA GLU A 89 3.13 2.81 -8.74
C GLU A 89 2.54 3.07 -7.35
N GLN A 90 1.70 4.09 -7.22
CA GLN A 90 1.01 4.40 -5.97
C GLN A 90 0.04 3.28 -5.55
N VAL A 91 -0.68 2.66 -6.49
CA VAL A 91 -1.54 1.49 -6.22
C VAL A 91 -0.72 0.33 -5.67
N VAL A 92 0.37 -0.05 -6.37
CA VAL A 92 1.26 -1.15 -5.96
C VAL A 92 1.88 -0.87 -4.58
N THR A 93 2.36 0.35 -4.36
CA THR A 93 2.92 0.79 -3.08
C THR A 93 1.91 0.67 -1.93
N ASN A 94 0.65 1.06 -2.13
CA ASN A 94 -0.39 0.93 -1.12
C ASN A 94 -0.70 -0.54 -0.79
N TYR A 95 -0.80 -1.41 -1.80
CA TYR A 95 -1.01 -2.85 -1.57
C TYR A 95 0.18 -3.50 -0.87
N LEU A 96 1.42 -3.23 -1.32
CA LEU A 96 2.62 -3.78 -0.70
C LEU A 96 2.80 -3.29 0.74
N SER A 97 2.59 -2.00 0.99
CA SER A 97 2.61 -1.43 2.34
C SER A 97 1.59 -2.09 3.26
N ASN A 98 0.35 -2.30 2.80
CA ASN A 98 -0.65 -3.03 3.57
C ASN A 98 -0.22 -4.47 3.84
N ALA A 99 0.32 -5.18 2.85
CA ALA A 99 0.82 -6.53 3.00
C ALA A 99 1.93 -6.61 4.07
N ILE A 100 2.90 -5.68 4.05
CA ILE A 100 3.98 -5.60 5.05
C ILE A 100 3.42 -5.32 6.46
N HIS A 101 2.45 -4.41 6.59
CA HIS A 101 1.90 -4.04 7.90
C HIS A 101 0.97 -5.10 8.52
N HIS A 102 0.31 -5.91 7.69
CA HIS A 102 -0.64 -6.92 8.14
C HIS A 102 -0.11 -8.35 8.07
N ILE A 103 1.18 -8.50 7.76
CA ILE A 103 1.83 -9.80 7.67
C ILE A 103 1.91 -10.46 9.05
N ASP A 104 1.71 -11.77 9.10
CA ASP A 104 1.84 -12.62 10.29
C ASP A 104 2.14 -14.08 9.90
N GLY A 105 2.45 -14.92 10.90
CA GLY A 105 2.70 -16.34 10.69
C GLY A 105 3.96 -16.60 9.87
N GLU A 106 3.82 -17.17 8.68
CA GLU A 106 4.95 -17.54 7.79
C GLU A 106 5.70 -16.33 7.20
N LYS A 107 5.17 -15.12 7.38
CA LYS A 107 5.77 -13.86 6.88
C LYS A 107 6.10 -13.90 5.38
N LYS A 108 5.13 -14.34 4.60
CA LYS A 108 5.27 -14.49 3.16
C LYS A 108 4.40 -13.49 2.40
N ILE A 109 4.97 -12.82 1.41
CA ILE A 109 4.26 -11.99 0.43
C ILE A 109 4.46 -12.61 -0.96
N ILE A 110 3.38 -12.77 -1.73
CA ILE A 110 3.43 -13.25 -3.10
C ILE A 110 2.82 -12.20 -4.01
N ILE A 111 3.58 -11.75 -5.01
CA ILE A 111 3.10 -10.82 -6.03
C ILE A 111 2.97 -11.59 -7.34
N ARG A 112 1.81 -11.52 -7.97
CA ARG A 112 1.55 -12.19 -9.26
C ARG A 112 0.97 -11.20 -10.27
N MET A 113 1.44 -11.30 -11.50
CA MET A 113 0.86 -10.65 -12.67
C MET A 113 0.22 -11.73 -13.54
N ILE A 114 -1.08 -11.64 -13.78
CA ILE A 114 -1.84 -12.63 -14.54
C ILE A 114 -2.46 -11.92 -15.74
N PRO A 115 -1.95 -12.15 -16.95
CA PRO A 115 -2.59 -11.65 -18.16
C PRO A 115 -3.95 -12.33 -18.37
N GLU A 116 -5.00 -11.54 -18.58
CA GLU A 116 -6.36 -12.03 -18.77
C GLU A 116 -7.15 -11.09 -19.70
N ASN A 117 -7.60 -11.58 -20.85
CA ASN A 117 -8.49 -10.85 -21.78
C ASN A 117 -7.98 -9.43 -22.17
N GLY A 118 -6.68 -9.29 -22.43
CA GLY A 118 -6.08 -7.99 -22.81
C GLY A 118 -5.82 -7.06 -21.61
N LEU A 119 -6.07 -7.51 -20.40
CA LEU A 119 -5.74 -6.84 -19.16
C LEU A 119 -4.66 -7.62 -18.40
N VAL A 120 -4.07 -6.99 -17.40
CA VAL A 120 -3.15 -7.64 -16.46
C VAL A 120 -3.70 -7.48 -15.06
N ARG A 121 -4.01 -8.60 -14.41
CA ARG A 121 -4.39 -8.61 -12.99
C ARG A 121 -3.12 -8.67 -12.15
N VAL A 122 -2.89 -7.68 -11.30
CA VAL A 122 -1.85 -7.70 -10.27
C VAL A 122 -2.49 -8.13 -8.96
N SER A 123 -1.92 -9.12 -8.29
CA SER A 123 -2.33 -9.54 -6.95
C SER A 123 -1.15 -9.48 -5.99
N VAL A 124 -1.39 -8.96 -4.80
CA VAL A 124 -0.45 -8.94 -3.68
C VAL A 124 -1.09 -9.76 -2.55
N PHE A 125 -0.59 -10.93 -2.31
CA PHE A 125 -1.00 -11.81 -1.22
C PHE A 125 -0.02 -11.68 -0.05
N ASN A 126 -0.51 -11.71 1.17
CA ASN A 126 0.31 -11.87 2.37
C ASN A 126 -0.29 -12.92 3.30
N THR A 127 0.57 -13.65 3.99
CA THR A 127 0.16 -14.45 5.14
C THR A 127 -0.24 -13.53 6.29
N GLY A 128 -1.25 -13.92 7.05
CA GLY A 128 -1.72 -13.13 8.19
C GLY A 128 -3.14 -13.49 8.62
N THR A 129 -3.68 -12.72 9.55
CA THR A 129 -5.06 -12.91 10.01
C THR A 129 -6.04 -12.54 8.91
N PRO A 130 -7.01 -13.43 8.56
CA PRO A 130 -8.05 -13.12 7.58
C PRO A 130 -8.83 -11.85 7.95
N ILE A 131 -9.24 -11.11 6.94
CA ILE A 131 -10.08 -9.93 7.11
C ILE A 131 -11.51 -10.39 7.42
N PRO A 132 -12.16 -9.88 8.49
CA PRO A 132 -13.57 -10.19 8.72
C PRO A 132 -14.43 -9.86 7.51
N GLU A 133 -15.31 -10.78 7.10
CA GLU A 133 -16.15 -10.62 5.90
C GLU A 133 -16.96 -9.34 5.92
N GLU A 134 -17.50 -8.98 7.08
CA GLU A 134 -18.27 -7.73 7.30
C GLU A 134 -17.42 -6.46 7.15
N ALA A 135 -16.08 -6.57 7.25
CA ALA A 135 -15.16 -5.45 7.09
C ALA A 135 -14.80 -5.19 5.61
N ILE A 136 -14.82 -6.22 4.76
CA ILE A 136 -14.36 -6.15 3.37
C ILE A 136 -15.04 -5.01 2.57
N PRO A 137 -16.36 -4.81 2.61
CA PRO A 137 -17.03 -3.73 1.89
C PRO A 137 -16.57 -2.33 2.35
N ASN A 138 -16.15 -2.20 3.61
CA ASN A 138 -15.79 -0.93 4.23
C ASN A 138 -14.31 -0.54 4.03
N LEU A 139 -13.46 -1.46 3.57
CA LEU A 139 -12.01 -1.24 3.40
C LEU A 139 -11.68 -0.05 2.49
N TRP A 140 -12.56 0.29 1.56
CA TRP A 140 -12.40 1.36 0.59
C TRP A 140 -12.83 2.74 1.13
N THR A 141 -13.36 2.76 2.35
CA THR A 141 -13.81 4.00 3.01
C THR A 141 -12.64 4.71 3.67
N LYS A 142 -12.60 6.04 3.56
CA LYS A 142 -11.56 6.88 4.18
C LYS A 142 -11.52 6.66 5.69
N PHE A 143 -10.32 6.54 6.24
CA PHE A 143 -10.06 6.37 7.67
C PHE A 143 -10.60 5.06 8.28
N TYR A 144 -11.13 4.17 7.46
CA TYR A 144 -11.59 2.87 7.95
C TYR A 144 -10.39 1.99 8.33
N LYS A 145 -10.51 1.30 9.45
CA LYS A 145 -9.48 0.39 9.99
C LYS A 145 -10.18 -0.78 10.67
N VAL A 146 -9.80 -2.00 10.29
CA VAL A 146 -10.33 -3.23 10.88
C VAL A 146 -9.91 -3.35 12.34
N ASP A 147 -8.62 -3.06 12.64
CA ASP A 147 -8.06 -3.08 13.99
C ASP A 147 -7.42 -1.73 14.32
N LYS A 148 -8.07 -0.98 15.21
CA LYS A 148 -7.59 0.34 15.68
C LYS A 148 -6.35 0.24 16.57
N ALA A 149 -6.18 -0.86 17.31
CA ALA A 149 -5.07 -1.04 18.24
C ALA A 149 -3.77 -1.37 17.48
N ARG A 150 -3.82 -2.33 16.55
CA ARG A 150 -2.67 -2.74 15.71
C ARG A 150 -2.20 -1.58 14.82
N THR A 151 -3.12 -0.79 14.31
CA THR A 151 -2.80 0.33 13.42
C THR A 151 -2.10 1.49 14.13
N ARG A 152 -2.29 1.68 15.45
CA ARG A 152 -1.53 2.68 16.23
C ARG A 152 -0.05 2.34 16.31
N ALA A 153 0.29 1.07 16.42
CA ALA A 153 1.68 0.60 16.50
C ALA A 153 2.46 0.84 15.19
N TYR A 154 1.77 0.76 14.03
CA TYR A 154 2.41 0.84 12.71
C TYR A 154 2.09 2.12 11.90
N GLY A 155 1.31 3.04 12.44
CA GLY A 155 1.09 4.39 11.87
C GLY A 155 0.23 4.44 10.60
N GLY A 156 -0.55 3.41 10.28
CA GLY A 156 -1.42 3.41 9.10
C GLY A 156 -2.48 4.52 9.14
N THR A 157 -2.64 5.28 8.05
CA THR A 157 -3.55 6.43 7.95
C THR A 157 -5.01 6.03 7.70
N GLY A 158 -5.26 4.83 7.15
CA GLY A 158 -6.57 4.38 6.68
C GLY A 158 -7.05 5.07 5.39
N ILE A 159 -6.13 5.69 4.64
CA ILE A 159 -6.43 6.39 3.38
C ILE A 159 -5.91 5.59 2.18
N GLY A 160 -4.94 4.72 2.35
CA GLY A 160 -4.25 4.02 1.24
C GLY A 160 -5.20 3.29 0.30
N LEU A 161 -6.15 2.50 0.82
CA LEU A 161 -7.10 1.77 -0.04
C LEU A 161 -8.14 2.70 -0.70
N SER A 162 -8.51 3.81 -0.10
CA SER A 162 -9.38 4.80 -0.77
C SER A 162 -8.66 5.52 -1.92
N ILE A 163 -7.33 5.70 -1.84
CA ILE A 163 -6.51 6.18 -2.95
C ILE A 163 -6.47 5.12 -4.07
N VAL A 164 -6.27 3.83 -3.73
CA VAL A 164 -6.33 2.74 -4.72
C VAL A 164 -7.66 2.77 -5.46
N LYS A 165 -8.77 2.84 -4.72
CA LYS A 165 -10.11 2.96 -5.31
C LYS A 165 -10.19 4.13 -6.30
N ALA A 166 -9.81 5.34 -5.88
CA ALA A 166 -9.91 6.53 -6.71
C ALA A 166 -9.06 6.44 -7.98
N ILE A 167 -7.83 5.90 -7.88
CA ILE A 167 -6.96 5.68 -9.05
C ILE A 167 -7.55 4.66 -10.00
N MET A 168 -8.01 3.51 -9.51
CA MET A 168 -8.56 2.44 -10.36
C MET A 168 -9.88 2.87 -11.01
N ASP A 169 -10.74 3.59 -10.28
CA ASP A 169 -11.96 4.19 -10.83
C ASP A 169 -11.63 5.19 -11.97
N ALA A 170 -10.60 6.03 -11.79
CA ALA A 170 -10.14 6.98 -12.83
C ALA A 170 -9.57 6.27 -14.07
N HIS A 171 -9.03 5.06 -13.93
CA HIS A 171 -8.59 4.20 -15.03
C HIS A 171 -9.71 3.33 -15.61
N ASN A 172 -10.94 3.37 -15.06
CA ASN A 172 -12.05 2.45 -15.37
C ASN A 172 -11.63 0.97 -15.21
N GLN A 173 -10.84 0.66 -14.19
CA GLN A 173 -10.35 -0.67 -13.90
C GLN A 173 -10.87 -1.20 -12.57
N GLN A 174 -10.85 -2.52 -12.42
CA GLN A 174 -11.32 -3.21 -11.22
C GLN A 174 -10.24 -3.26 -10.14
N TYR A 175 -10.68 -3.27 -8.89
CA TYR A 175 -9.86 -3.49 -7.71
C TYR A 175 -10.64 -4.37 -6.72
N GLY A 176 -9.95 -5.01 -5.80
CA GLY A 176 -10.62 -5.87 -4.83
C GLY A 176 -9.68 -6.41 -3.75
N VAL A 177 -10.29 -6.96 -2.72
CA VAL A 177 -9.65 -7.69 -1.63
C VAL A 177 -10.48 -8.94 -1.36
N LYS A 178 -9.84 -10.07 -1.11
CA LYS A 178 -10.49 -11.29 -0.67
C LYS A 178 -9.56 -12.08 0.25
N ASN A 179 -10.15 -12.83 1.16
CA ASN A 179 -9.42 -13.86 1.90
C ASN A 179 -9.11 -15.02 0.95
N TRP A 180 -7.94 -15.62 1.16
CA TRP A 180 -7.55 -16.85 0.45
C TRP A 180 -7.85 -18.03 1.37
N GLU A 181 -8.70 -18.93 0.93
CA GLU A 181 -8.90 -20.20 1.60
C GLU A 181 -7.78 -21.16 1.18
N ASN A 182 -7.12 -21.78 2.17
CA ASN A 182 -6.10 -22.82 1.95
C ASN A 182 -6.75 -24.13 1.54
#